data_d18936d32da17ab154a74e91c71a9a6e
#
_entry.id   d18936d32da17ab154a74e91c71a9a6e
#
_cell.length_a   1.000
_cell.length_b   1.000
_cell.length_c   1.000
_cell.angle_alpha   90.00
_cell.angle_beta   90.00
_cell.angle_gamma   90.00
#
_symmetry.space_group_name_H-M   'P 1'
#
loop_
_entity.id
_entity.type
_entity.pdbx_description
1 polymer ?
#
loop_
_entity_poly.entity_id
_entity_poly.type
_entity_poly.pdbx_seq_one_letter_code
_entity_poly.pdbx_strand_id
1 'polypeptide(L)'
;MQRRDFVLSVTLAALALTGQAAAPAASAASMPDFSGIWTHPFWPGFDPPVSGPGPVVNKMRTASGIGNSDQLVGDYSNPILKPQAAEVVKKHGEISMTGVTYPTPANQCWPQPVPYILWTIGVQMLQQPDKITILYSNPDHEVRHVRMNQRHPARVTPSWYGDSVGHYEGDTLVIDTVGIKNQRPFAMADVYGTPYTGALHVVERYRLVDDQTAKAAEERTKKENLSIPVNDSGLTVDPGYKGKALQLEFTVEDEGVFTMPWSAGMIYRRASGGWPEFACSENTHEYYAGKESDVPRADKPDF
;
A
#
# COMPACT_ATOMS: atom_id res chain seq x y z
N MET A 1 -93.17 -35.44 23.94
CA MET A 1 -91.78 -35.34 24.44
C MET A 1 -90.82 -35.98 23.41
N GLN A 2 -90.17 -35.11 22.60
CA GLN A 2 -89.25 -35.54 21.51
C GLN A 2 -87.82 -35.24 21.93
N ARG A 3 -87.02 -36.28 22.02
CA ARG A 3 -85.56 -36.16 22.15
C ARG A 3 -84.95 -35.85 20.81
N ARG A 4 -84.14 -34.80 20.74
CA ARG A 4 -83.30 -34.46 19.60
C ARG A 4 -81.88 -34.90 19.95
N ASP A 5 -81.42 -35.88 19.15
CA ASP A 5 -80.01 -36.31 19.22
C ASP A 5 -79.15 -35.33 18.39
N PHE A 6 -78.12 -34.80 19.02
CA PHE A 6 -77.14 -33.93 18.39
C PHE A 6 -75.92 -34.81 18.02
N VAL A 7 -75.71 -34.98 16.73
CA VAL A 7 -74.50 -35.64 16.23
C VAL A 7 -73.41 -34.61 16.06
N LEU A 8 -72.33 -34.71 16.84
CA LEU A 8 -71.15 -33.88 16.74
C LEU A 8 -70.21 -34.49 15.70
N SER A 9 -70.04 -33.85 14.54
CA SER A 9 -69.05 -34.23 13.52
C SER A 9 -67.72 -33.56 13.86
N VAL A 10 -66.74 -34.36 14.21
CA VAL A 10 -65.34 -33.91 14.41
C VAL A 10 -64.62 -33.99 13.08
N THR A 11 -64.28 -32.87 12.50
CA THR A 11 -63.46 -32.76 11.31
C THR A 11 -61.97 -32.70 11.74
N LEU A 12 -61.22 -33.75 11.44
CA LEU A 12 -59.75 -33.75 11.58
C LEU A 12 -59.12 -32.88 10.47
N ALA A 13 -58.52 -31.75 10.79
CA ALA A 13 -57.68 -30.99 9.88
C ALA A 13 -56.25 -31.56 9.94
N ALA A 14 -55.79 -32.19 8.88
CA ALA A 14 -54.39 -32.61 8.75
C ALA A 14 -53.53 -31.39 8.38
N LEU A 15 -52.70 -30.91 9.33
CA LEU A 15 -51.64 -29.96 9.04
C LEU A 15 -50.50 -30.66 8.28
N ALA A 16 -50.35 -30.30 7.02
CA ALA A 16 -49.19 -30.65 6.23
C ALA A 16 -48.00 -29.75 6.69
N LEU A 17 -47.06 -30.30 7.43
CA LEU A 17 -45.76 -29.66 7.71
C LEU A 17 -44.95 -29.69 6.41
N THR A 18 -44.93 -28.58 5.67
CA THR A 18 -43.95 -28.35 4.60
C THR A 18 -42.59 -28.08 5.28
N GLY A 19 -41.73 -29.09 5.29
CA GLY A 19 -40.33 -28.92 5.71
C GLY A 19 -39.64 -27.96 4.73
N GLN A 20 -39.42 -26.72 5.16
CA GLN A 20 -38.45 -25.83 4.50
C GLN A 20 -37.08 -26.43 4.72
N ALA A 21 -36.48 -26.97 3.63
CA ALA A 21 -35.08 -27.30 3.62
C ALA A 21 -34.31 -26.00 3.86
N ALA A 22 -33.61 -25.90 4.99
CA ALA A 22 -32.69 -24.82 5.25
C ALA A 22 -31.65 -24.80 4.13
N ALA A 23 -31.55 -23.67 3.43
CA ALA A 23 -30.44 -23.46 2.48
C ALA A 23 -29.13 -23.70 3.22
N PRO A 24 -28.14 -24.39 2.59
CA PRO A 24 -26.84 -24.56 3.22
C PRO A 24 -26.28 -23.19 3.58
N ALA A 25 -25.94 -22.99 4.84
CA ALA A 25 -25.25 -21.79 5.28
C ALA A 25 -24.01 -21.65 4.39
N ALA A 26 -23.91 -20.52 3.67
CA ALA A 26 -22.71 -20.21 2.93
C ALA A 26 -21.53 -20.33 3.91
N SER A 27 -20.61 -21.25 3.63
CA SER A 27 -19.38 -21.38 4.39
C SER A 27 -18.76 -20.00 4.46
N ALA A 28 -18.61 -19.46 5.66
CA ALA A 28 -17.88 -18.23 5.85
C ALA A 28 -16.49 -18.45 5.23
N ALA A 29 -16.20 -17.75 4.13
CA ALA A 29 -14.91 -17.84 3.49
C ALA A 29 -13.87 -17.58 4.56
N SER A 30 -12.94 -18.52 4.75
CA SER A 30 -11.87 -18.34 5.73
C SER A 30 -11.08 -17.10 5.32
N MET A 31 -10.86 -16.20 6.28
CA MET A 31 -10.03 -15.02 6.10
C MET A 31 -8.67 -15.43 5.50
N PRO A 32 -8.23 -14.82 4.39
CA PRO A 32 -6.94 -15.16 3.79
C PRO A 32 -5.81 -14.85 4.77
N ASP A 33 -4.83 -15.74 4.83
CA ASP A 33 -3.67 -15.61 5.72
C ASP A 33 -2.55 -14.83 5.02
N PHE A 34 -2.42 -13.54 5.31
CA PHE A 34 -1.33 -12.69 4.87
C PHE A 34 -0.15 -12.66 5.85
N SER A 35 -0.18 -13.47 6.90
CA SER A 35 0.86 -13.49 7.92
C SER A 35 2.24 -13.79 7.36
N GLY A 36 3.28 -13.33 8.07
CA GLY A 36 4.68 -13.51 7.73
C GLY A 36 5.30 -12.27 7.07
N ILE A 37 6.57 -12.41 6.71
CA ILE A 37 7.35 -11.33 6.09
C ILE A 37 7.33 -11.52 4.58
N TRP A 38 7.03 -10.45 3.88
CA TRP A 38 6.98 -10.38 2.44
C TRP A 38 7.97 -9.35 1.94
N THR A 39 8.74 -9.68 0.90
CA THR A 39 9.73 -8.78 0.32
C THR A 39 9.52 -8.57 -1.17
N HIS A 40 9.69 -7.35 -1.62
CA HIS A 40 9.73 -7.04 -3.05
C HIS A 40 11.10 -7.48 -3.62
N PRO A 41 11.15 -8.27 -4.70
CA PRO A 41 12.41 -8.84 -5.19
C PRO A 41 13.32 -7.82 -5.89
N PHE A 42 12.83 -6.62 -6.16
CA PHE A 42 13.55 -5.57 -6.85
C PHE A 42 13.43 -4.25 -6.09
N TRP A 43 14.25 -3.27 -6.47
CA TRP A 43 14.07 -1.91 -5.97
C TRP A 43 12.68 -1.41 -6.37
N PRO A 44 11.86 -1.01 -5.42
CA PRO A 44 10.48 -0.72 -5.70
C PRO A 44 10.33 0.57 -6.51
N GLY A 45 9.53 0.48 -7.54
CA GLY A 45 8.78 1.55 -8.14
C GLY A 45 7.34 1.09 -8.20
N PHE A 46 6.42 1.99 -8.41
CA PHE A 46 5.04 1.58 -8.62
C PHE A 46 4.89 0.99 -10.02
N ASP A 47 4.43 -0.26 -10.11
CA ASP A 47 4.16 -0.91 -11.38
C ASP A 47 2.91 -0.31 -12.00
N PRO A 48 2.96 0.16 -13.26
CA PRO A 48 1.75 0.56 -13.97
C PRO A 48 0.73 -0.58 -14.03
N PRO A 49 -0.57 -0.28 -14.03
CA PRO A 49 -1.60 -1.29 -14.21
C PRO A 49 -1.50 -1.92 -15.60
N VAL A 50 -2.11 -3.10 -15.79
CA VAL A 50 -2.19 -3.76 -17.11
C VAL A 50 -2.90 -2.88 -18.14
N SER A 51 -3.83 -2.04 -17.69
CA SER A 51 -4.57 -1.08 -18.51
C SER A 51 -5.05 0.09 -17.68
N GLY A 52 -5.25 1.23 -18.33
CA GLY A 52 -5.73 2.45 -17.68
C GLY A 52 -4.61 3.39 -17.24
N PRO A 53 -4.96 4.48 -16.55
CA PRO A 53 -4.00 5.47 -16.06
C PRO A 53 -3.05 4.87 -15.03
N GLY A 54 -1.75 5.07 -15.24
CA GLY A 54 -0.69 4.58 -14.35
C GLY A 54 0.02 5.70 -13.60
N PRO A 55 0.93 5.35 -12.68
CA PRO A 55 1.69 6.30 -11.87
C PRO A 55 2.66 7.13 -12.73
N VAL A 56 3.23 8.16 -12.12
CA VAL A 56 4.43 8.81 -12.65
C VAL A 56 5.56 7.77 -12.63
N VAL A 57 6.26 7.62 -13.75
CA VAL A 57 7.38 6.67 -13.91
C VAL A 57 8.68 7.43 -14.16
N ASN A 58 9.83 6.76 -14.01
CA ASN A 58 11.11 7.39 -14.26
C ASN A 58 11.28 7.70 -15.78
N LYS A 59 11.50 8.96 -16.09
CA LYS A 59 11.78 9.43 -17.46
C LYS A 59 13.19 9.09 -17.94
N MET A 60 14.13 9.00 -17.00
CA MET A 60 15.54 8.70 -17.26
C MET A 60 15.77 7.19 -17.31
N ARG A 61 15.30 6.56 -18.39
CA ARG A 61 15.51 5.14 -18.64
C ARG A 61 16.72 4.92 -19.56
N THR A 62 17.49 3.88 -19.26
CA THR A 62 18.53 3.38 -20.19
C THR A 62 17.87 2.57 -21.32
N ALA A 63 18.64 2.20 -22.34
CA ALA A 63 18.19 1.32 -23.42
C ALA A 63 17.71 -0.06 -22.94
N SER A 64 18.17 -0.50 -21.75
CA SER A 64 17.72 -1.73 -21.09
C SER A 64 16.41 -1.56 -20.29
N GLY A 65 15.85 -0.36 -20.24
CA GLY A 65 14.66 -0.04 -19.44
C GLY A 65 14.95 0.25 -17.97
N ILE A 66 16.21 0.12 -17.53
CA ILE A 66 16.61 0.38 -16.14
C ILE A 66 16.85 1.88 -15.97
N GLY A 67 16.18 2.50 -15.00
CA GLY A 67 16.46 3.88 -14.62
C GLY A 67 17.73 4.00 -13.77
N ASN A 68 18.29 5.19 -13.73
CA ASN A 68 19.35 5.48 -12.76
C ASN A 68 18.69 5.83 -11.41
N SER A 69 19.00 5.06 -10.37
CA SER A 69 18.46 5.29 -9.01
C SER A 69 18.97 6.60 -8.38
N ASP A 70 20.09 7.12 -8.88
CA ASP A 70 20.67 8.39 -8.40
C ASP A 70 20.06 9.60 -9.10
N GLN A 71 19.28 9.38 -10.16
CA GLN A 71 18.65 10.41 -10.97
C GLN A 71 17.14 10.15 -11.11
N LEU A 72 16.41 10.47 -10.07
CA LEU A 72 14.96 10.27 -10.00
C LEU A 72 14.23 11.42 -10.72
N VAL A 73 14.05 11.25 -12.03
CA VAL A 73 13.34 12.22 -12.87
C VAL A 73 11.98 11.64 -13.27
N GLY A 74 10.92 12.11 -12.62
CA GLY A 74 9.55 11.69 -12.95
C GLY A 74 9.10 12.18 -14.33
N ASP A 75 8.27 11.41 -15.00
CA ASP A 75 7.64 11.82 -16.26
C ASP A 75 6.56 12.88 -15.98
N TYR A 76 6.99 14.13 -15.95
CA TYR A 76 6.12 15.29 -15.79
C TYR A 76 5.18 15.55 -17.00
N SER A 77 5.33 14.80 -18.10
CA SER A 77 4.40 14.83 -19.21
C SER A 77 3.25 13.81 -19.07
N ASN A 78 3.24 13.02 -17.99
CA ASN A 78 2.17 12.07 -17.75
C ASN A 78 0.80 12.79 -17.69
N PRO A 79 -0.19 12.40 -18.50
CA PRO A 79 -1.47 13.10 -18.61
C PRO A 79 -2.33 13.05 -17.35
N ILE A 80 -1.98 12.21 -16.37
CA ILE A 80 -2.67 12.23 -15.07
C ILE A 80 -2.37 13.49 -14.26
N LEU A 81 -1.23 14.15 -14.51
CA LEU A 81 -0.81 15.32 -13.75
C LEU A 81 -1.52 16.60 -14.23
N LYS A 82 -2.07 17.36 -13.31
CA LYS A 82 -2.46 18.75 -13.56
C LYS A 82 -1.22 19.61 -13.80
N PRO A 83 -1.32 20.73 -14.54
CA PRO A 83 -0.15 21.54 -14.90
C PRO A 83 0.72 21.96 -13.72
N GLN A 84 0.10 22.37 -12.60
CA GLN A 84 0.84 22.75 -11.39
C GLN A 84 1.59 21.57 -10.74
N ALA A 85 1.03 20.37 -10.78
CA ALA A 85 1.67 19.18 -10.26
C ALA A 85 2.82 18.73 -11.19
N ALA A 86 2.62 18.78 -12.49
CA ALA A 86 3.65 18.50 -13.49
C ALA A 86 4.88 19.40 -13.30
N GLU A 87 4.68 20.69 -13.00
CA GLU A 87 5.79 21.62 -12.75
C GLU A 87 6.55 21.27 -11.47
N VAL A 88 5.89 20.78 -10.42
CA VAL A 88 6.56 20.31 -9.19
C VAL A 88 7.42 19.08 -9.49
N VAL A 89 6.88 18.07 -10.19
CA VAL A 89 7.63 16.87 -10.60
C VAL A 89 8.83 17.24 -11.49
N LYS A 90 8.64 18.17 -12.42
CA LYS A 90 9.73 18.65 -13.27
C LYS A 90 10.86 19.29 -12.45
N LYS A 91 10.56 20.21 -11.54
CA LYS A 91 11.55 20.87 -10.67
C LYS A 91 12.29 19.88 -9.79
N HIS A 92 11.59 18.88 -9.26
CA HIS A 92 12.20 17.78 -8.50
C HIS A 92 13.26 17.05 -9.36
N GLY A 93 12.89 16.70 -10.61
CA GLY A 93 13.81 16.06 -11.55
C GLY A 93 15.00 16.94 -11.94
N GLU A 94 14.79 18.25 -12.14
CA GLU A 94 15.87 19.22 -12.44
C GLU A 94 16.90 19.27 -11.32
N ILE A 95 16.48 19.23 -10.06
CA ILE A 95 17.38 19.18 -8.90
C ILE A 95 18.13 17.84 -8.87
N SER A 96 17.44 16.72 -9.05
CA SER A 96 18.07 15.40 -9.10
C SER A 96 19.15 15.29 -10.18
N MET A 97 18.98 15.97 -11.31
CA MET A 97 19.96 16.02 -12.41
C MET A 97 21.23 16.80 -12.07
N THR A 98 21.23 17.62 -11.04
CA THR A 98 22.45 18.33 -10.58
C THR A 98 23.37 17.44 -9.73
N GLY A 99 23.00 16.17 -9.48
CA GLY A 99 23.71 15.27 -8.58
C GLY A 99 23.39 15.55 -7.08
N VAL A 100 22.43 16.42 -6.81
CA VAL A 100 21.92 16.65 -5.44
C VAL A 100 20.74 15.72 -5.20
N THR A 101 20.82 14.94 -4.14
CA THR A 101 19.71 14.12 -3.70
C THR A 101 18.59 15.02 -3.18
N TYR A 102 17.43 14.97 -3.81
CA TYR A 102 16.29 15.76 -3.35
C TYR A 102 15.79 15.22 -1.99
N PRO A 103 15.43 16.13 -1.05
CA PRO A 103 14.87 15.70 0.23
C PRO A 103 13.55 14.96 0.05
N THR A 104 13.50 13.72 0.55
CA THR A 104 12.30 12.86 0.55
C THR A 104 11.95 12.45 1.97
N PRO A 105 10.73 11.98 2.25
CA PRO A 105 10.41 11.42 3.56
C PRO A 105 11.41 10.32 3.97
N ALA A 106 11.82 9.47 3.03
CA ALA A 106 12.72 8.36 3.29
C ALA A 106 14.12 8.82 3.72
N ASN A 107 14.76 9.75 2.96
CA ASN A 107 16.12 10.18 3.26
C ASN A 107 16.22 11.24 4.36
N GLN A 108 15.06 11.72 4.86
CA GLN A 108 14.98 12.67 5.98
C GLN A 108 14.46 12.02 7.26
N CYS A 109 14.34 10.70 7.31
CA CYS A 109 13.81 9.98 8.45
C CYS A 109 12.43 10.48 8.90
N TRP A 110 11.59 10.88 7.96
CA TRP A 110 10.23 11.31 8.22
C TRP A 110 9.25 10.17 7.95
N PRO A 111 8.13 10.12 8.68
CA PRO A 111 7.09 9.16 8.38
C PRO A 111 6.62 9.27 6.93
N GLN A 112 6.65 8.16 6.22
CA GLN A 112 6.29 8.10 4.82
C GLN A 112 4.77 8.01 4.67
N PRO A 113 4.14 8.92 3.91
CA PRO A 113 2.69 8.90 3.74
C PRO A 113 2.25 7.75 2.83
N VAL A 114 0.98 7.38 2.91
CA VAL A 114 0.33 6.58 1.86
C VAL A 114 0.04 7.51 0.67
N PRO A 115 0.34 7.17 -0.60
CA PRO A 115 0.86 5.88 -1.07
C PRO A 115 2.39 5.74 -1.05
N TYR A 116 3.16 6.78 -0.74
CA TYR A 116 4.62 6.72 -0.77
C TYR A 116 5.18 5.49 -0.03
N ILE A 117 4.66 5.18 1.17
CA ILE A 117 5.10 4.03 1.97
C ILE A 117 4.92 2.68 1.26
N LEU A 118 4.02 2.60 0.27
CA LEU A 118 3.74 1.36 -0.46
C LEU A 118 4.89 0.94 -1.37
N TRP A 119 5.86 1.81 -1.63
CA TRP A 119 7.07 1.46 -2.37
C TRP A 119 8.09 0.64 -1.54
N THR A 120 7.76 0.35 -0.30
CA THR A 120 8.65 -0.35 0.63
C THR A 120 9.14 -1.71 0.11
N ILE A 121 10.34 -2.08 0.50
CA ILE A 121 10.98 -3.35 0.14
C ILE A 121 10.32 -4.53 0.84
N GLY A 122 9.82 -4.34 2.07
CA GLY A 122 9.24 -5.41 2.85
C GLY A 122 8.04 -4.99 3.68
N VAL A 123 7.09 -5.91 3.81
CA VAL A 123 5.91 -5.74 4.65
C VAL A 123 5.68 -6.96 5.52
N GLN A 124 5.14 -6.73 6.72
CA GLN A 124 4.62 -7.78 7.59
C GLN A 124 3.22 -7.39 8.05
N MET A 125 2.27 -8.30 7.93
CA MET A 125 0.89 -8.08 8.38
C MET A 125 0.58 -8.91 9.60
N LEU A 126 0.10 -8.25 10.66
CA LEU A 126 -0.41 -8.87 11.87
C LEU A 126 -1.93 -8.73 11.85
N GLN A 127 -2.61 -9.85 11.56
CA GLN A 127 -4.05 -9.87 11.36
C GLN A 127 -4.79 -10.21 12.66
N GLN A 128 -5.73 -9.35 13.03
CA GLN A 128 -6.70 -9.54 14.11
C GLN A 128 -8.11 -9.34 13.55
N PRO A 129 -9.17 -9.82 14.18
CA PRO A 129 -10.53 -9.70 13.66
C PRO A 129 -11.01 -8.26 13.45
N ASP A 130 -10.58 -7.34 14.31
CA ASP A 130 -10.99 -5.93 14.34
C ASP A 130 -9.90 -4.97 13.86
N LYS A 131 -8.67 -5.46 13.66
CA LYS A 131 -7.53 -4.64 13.30
C LYS A 131 -6.48 -5.42 12.52
N ILE A 132 -5.88 -4.77 11.53
CA ILE A 132 -4.64 -5.22 10.91
C ILE A 132 -3.55 -4.20 11.24
N THR A 133 -2.41 -4.70 11.70
CA THR A 133 -1.20 -3.89 11.86
C THR A 133 -0.23 -4.25 10.76
N ILE A 134 0.17 -3.27 9.97
CA ILE A 134 1.14 -3.43 8.88
C ILE A 134 2.44 -2.78 9.32
N LEU A 135 3.51 -3.57 9.32
CA LEU A 135 4.88 -3.13 9.52
C LEU A 135 5.52 -2.97 8.13
N TYR A 136 6.26 -1.89 7.94
CA TYR A 136 6.99 -1.61 6.71
C TYR A 136 8.48 -1.56 7.00
N SER A 137 9.29 -2.22 6.18
CA SER A 137 10.75 -2.27 6.35
C SER A 137 11.46 -1.06 5.77
N ASN A 138 10.87 0.10 5.92
CA ASN A 138 11.49 1.37 5.54
C ASN A 138 12.30 1.93 6.72
N PRO A 139 13.10 2.98 6.48
CA PRO A 139 14.16 3.40 7.39
C PRO A 139 13.83 3.49 8.88
N ASP A 140 12.56 3.63 9.27
CA ASP A 140 12.17 3.76 10.67
C ASP A 140 11.15 2.69 11.15
N HIS A 141 11.05 1.55 10.46
CA HIS A 141 10.10 0.49 10.83
C HIS A 141 8.68 1.02 11.05
N GLU A 142 8.17 1.68 10.05
CA GLU A 142 6.88 2.34 10.14
C GLU A 142 5.74 1.36 10.39
N VAL A 143 4.81 1.78 11.22
CA VAL A 143 3.67 0.95 11.65
C VAL A 143 2.38 1.65 11.29
N ARG A 144 1.52 0.97 10.55
CA ARG A 144 0.18 1.44 10.22
C ARG A 144 -0.90 0.53 10.78
N HIS A 145 -1.92 1.11 11.35
CA HIS A 145 -3.08 0.40 11.86
C HIS A 145 -4.27 0.60 10.93
N VAL A 146 -4.91 -0.50 10.56
CA VAL A 146 -6.14 -0.54 9.77
C VAL A 146 -7.27 -1.04 10.67
N ARG A 147 -8.32 -0.25 10.83
CA ARG A 147 -9.51 -0.62 11.60
C ARG A 147 -10.46 -1.43 10.71
N MET A 148 -10.73 -2.68 11.10
CA MET A 148 -11.51 -3.59 10.26
C MET A 148 -13.01 -3.38 10.45
N ASN A 149 -13.76 -3.47 9.33
CA ASN A 149 -15.23 -3.41 9.29
C ASN A 149 -15.82 -2.14 9.93
N GLN A 150 -15.09 -1.04 9.85
CA GLN A 150 -15.48 0.27 10.35
C GLN A 150 -15.60 1.26 9.20
N ARG A 151 -16.17 2.44 9.51
CA ARG A 151 -16.20 3.58 8.59
C ARG A 151 -15.23 4.65 9.08
N HIS A 152 -14.82 5.52 8.19
CA HIS A 152 -14.15 6.75 8.58
C HIS A 152 -15.07 7.60 9.47
N PRO A 153 -14.50 8.28 10.48
CA PRO A 153 -15.27 9.22 11.27
C PRO A 153 -15.76 10.38 10.38
N ALA A 154 -16.89 10.99 10.74
CA ALA A 154 -17.44 12.12 9.99
C ALA A 154 -16.43 13.30 9.83
N ARG A 155 -15.49 13.40 10.74
CA ARG A 155 -14.35 14.33 10.68
C ARG A 155 -13.07 13.58 10.97
N VAL A 156 -12.22 13.47 9.98
CA VAL A 156 -10.87 12.87 10.09
C VAL A 156 -9.90 13.95 10.53
N THR A 157 -9.15 13.70 11.59
CA THR A 157 -7.99 14.52 11.97
C THR A 157 -6.79 14.06 11.16
N PRO A 158 -6.17 14.92 10.33
CA PRO A 158 -5.02 14.51 9.52
C PRO A 158 -3.86 13.98 10.36
N SER A 159 -3.34 12.83 9.97
CA SER A 159 -2.17 12.18 10.59
C SER A 159 -1.13 11.80 9.55
N TRP A 160 0.06 11.32 9.96
CA TRP A 160 1.13 10.93 9.05
C TRP A 160 0.71 9.83 8.07
N TYR A 161 0.00 8.81 8.56
CA TYR A 161 -0.45 7.67 7.76
C TYR A 161 -1.94 7.74 7.38
N GLY A 162 -2.62 8.83 7.73
CA GLY A 162 -4.06 8.98 7.53
C GLY A 162 -4.90 8.13 8.49
N ASP A 163 -6.18 8.04 8.18
CA ASP A 163 -7.15 7.15 8.81
C ASP A 163 -7.43 6.01 7.84
N SER A 164 -7.06 4.78 8.21
CA SER A 164 -7.22 3.59 7.38
C SER A 164 -8.32 2.70 7.94
N VAL A 165 -9.29 2.34 7.10
CA VAL A 165 -10.33 1.35 7.39
C VAL A 165 -10.24 0.21 6.39
N GLY A 166 -10.61 -1.01 6.80
CA GLY A 166 -10.50 -2.17 5.95
C GLY A 166 -11.66 -3.14 6.08
N HIS A 167 -11.84 -3.94 5.04
CA HIS A 167 -12.77 -5.06 5.01
C HIS A 167 -12.28 -6.13 4.02
N TYR A 168 -12.89 -7.30 4.07
CA TYR A 168 -12.60 -8.35 3.10
C TYR A 168 -13.68 -8.43 2.02
N GLU A 169 -13.26 -8.49 0.76
CA GLU A 169 -14.07 -8.82 -0.40
C GLU A 169 -13.64 -10.21 -0.91
N GLY A 170 -14.28 -11.25 -0.42
CA GLY A 170 -13.83 -12.63 -0.68
C GLY A 170 -12.45 -12.90 -0.09
N ASP A 171 -11.47 -13.15 -0.95
CA ASP A 171 -10.07 -13.39 -0.58
C ASP A 171 -9.17 -12.14 -0.66
N THR A 172 -9.77 -10.98 -0.91
CA THR A 172 -9.07 -9.71 -1.06
C THR A 172 -9.29 -8.83 0.17
N LEU A 173 -8.21 -8.38 0.80
CA LEU A 173 -8.25 -7.32 1.79
C LEU A 173 -8.29 -5.98 1.06
N VAL A 174 -9.32 -5.20 1.33
CA VAL A 174 -9.47 -3.83 0.83
C VAL A 174 -9.20 -2.86 1.97
N ILE A 175 -8.32 -1.89 1.75
CA ILE A 175 -8.00 -0.83 2.71
C ILE A 175 -8.29 0.51 2.06
N ASP A 176 -9.07 1.33 2.72
CA ASP A 176 -9.43 2.68 2.33
C ASP A 176 -8.74 3.67 3.25
N THR A 177 -8.00 4.65 2.72
CA THR A 177 -7.20 5.60 3.50
C THR A 177 -7.44 7.03 3.04
N VAL A 178 -7.80 7.88 4.01
CA VAL A 178 -8.02 9.32 3.84
C VAL A 178 -7.35 10.12 4.96
N GLY A 179 -7.35 11.45 4.87
CA GLY A 179 -6.88 12.32 5.94
C GLY A 179 -5.37 12.25 6.18
N ILE A 180 -4.59 12.11 5.12
CA ILE A 180 -3.13 12.12 5.19
C ILE A 180 -2.66 13.56 5.35
N LYS A 181 -1.74 13.79 6.30
CA LYS A 181 -1.23 15.12 6.64
C LYS A 181 -0.34 15.67 5.51
N ASN A 182 -0.77 16.78 4.89
CA ASN A 182 -0.10 17.41 3.75
C ASN A 182 0.66 18.72 4.06
N GLN A 183 0.63 19.19 5.32
CA GLN A 183 1.22 20.47 5.75
C GLN A 183 2.70 20.34 6.12
N ARG A 184 3.47 19.62 5.36
CA ARG A 184 4.89 19.38 5.64
C ARG A 184 5.72 19.64 4.38
N PRO A 185 7.01 20.02 4.53
CA PRO A 185 7.83 20.47 3.41
C PRO A 185 7.88 19.49 2.25
N PHE A 186 7.90 18.18 2.49
CA PHE A 186 8.07 17.17 1.45
C PHE A 186 6.89 16.19 1.41
N ALA A 187 5.65 16.73 1.32
CA ALA A 187 4.45 15.91 1.11
C ALA A 187 4.41 15.44 -0.35
N MET A 188 4.85 14.21 -0.60
CA MET A 188 4.91 13.59 -1.92
C MET A 188 4.31 12.19 -1.91
N ALA A 189 3.67 11.83 -3.02
CA ALA A 189 3.00 10.54 -3.21
C ALA A 189 3.95 9.45 -3.72
N ASP A 190 5.10 9.82 -4.27
CA ASP A 190 6.09 8.94 -4.85
C ASP A 190 7.50 9.53 -4.76
N VAL A 191 8.50 8.76 -5.19
CA VAL A 191 9.91 9.15 -5.17
C VAL A 191 10.27 10.24 -6.18
N TYR A 192 9.36 10.61 -7.07
CA TYR A 192 9.55 11.64 -8.09
C TYR A 192 9.06 13.01 -7.63
N GLY A 193 8.62 13.12 -6.38
CA GLY A 193 8.14 14.38 -5.83
C GLY A 193 6.73 14.75 -6.24
N THR A 194 5.93 13.81 -6.73
CA THR A 194 4.52 14.06 -7.05
C THR A 194 3.80 14.58 -5.81
N PRO A 195 3.27 15.81 -5.82
CA PRO A 195 2.63 16.38 -4.64
C PRO A 195 1.29 15.73 -4.35
N TYR A 196 0.73 15.99 -3.17
CA TYR A 196 -0.66 15.69 -2.87
C TYR A 196 -1.29 16.77 -1.99
N THR A 197 -2.62 16.80 -1.96
CA THR A 197 -3.42 17.74 -1.16
C THR A 197 -4.16 17.05 -0.02
N GLY A 198 -5.00 17.79 0.71
CA GLY A 198 -5.88 17.20 1.72
C GLY A 198 -7.02 16.34 1.14
N ALA A 199 -7.18 16.34 -0.19
CA ALA A 199 -8.15 15.50 -0.90
C ALA A 199 -7.59 14.12 -1.28
N LEU A 200 -6.34 13.83 -0.91
CA LEU A 200 -5.72 12.54 -1.21
C LEU A 200 -6.53 11.39 -0.61
N HIS A 201 -6.90 10.46 -1.47
CA HIS A 201 -7.62 9.23 -1.16
C HIS A 201 -6.92 8.05 -1.82
N VAL A 202 -6.68 6.98 -1.06
CA VAL A 202 -5.99 5.78 -1.54
C VAL A 202 -6.76 4.54 -1.15
N VAL A 203 -7.05 3.69 -2.13
CA VAL A 203 -7.68 2.39 -1.93
C VAL A 203 -6.70 1.30 -2.32
N GLU A 204 -6.36 0.43 -1.37
CA GLU A 204 -5.42 -0.69 -1.54
C GLU A 204 -6.17 -2.03 -1.57
N ARG A 205 -5.68 -2.98 -2.36
CA ARG A 205 -6.23 -4.33 -2.50
C ARG A 205 -5.10 -5.34 -2.39
N TYR A 206 -5.09 -6.12 -1.32
CA TYR A 206 -4.11 -7.18 -1.08
C TYR A 206 -4.74 -8.54 -1.32
N ARG A 207 -4.08 -9.38 -2.09
CA ARG A 207 -4.50 -10.77 -2.32
C ARG A 207 -3.31 -11.71 -2.50
N LEU A 208 -3.55 -13.00 -2.26
CA LEU A 208 -2.55 -14.03 -2.53
C LEU A 208 -2.74 -14.59 -3.94
N VAL A 209 -1.70 -14.49 -4.76
CA VAL A 209 -1.69 -14.95 -6.15
C VAL A 209 -0.74 -16.13 -6.33
N ASP A 210 -0.97 -16.92 -7.38
CA ASP A 210 -0.10 -18.04 -7.73
C ASP A 210 1.25 -17.57 -8.30
N ASP A 211 2.19 -18.49 -8.40
CA ASP A 211 3.54 -18.21 -8.87
C ASP A 211 3.59 -17.74 -10.34
N GLN A 212 2.69 -18.21 -11.18
CA GLN A 212 2.64 -17.79 -12.58
C GLN A 212 2.21 -16.31 -12.69
N THR A 213 1.18 -15.93 -11.97
CA THR A 213 0.71 -14.54 -11.88
C THR A 213 1.80 -13.63 -11.31
N ALA A 214 2.49 -14.08 -10.26
CA ALA A 214 3.57 -13.33 -9.65
C ALA A 214 4.74 -13.12 -10.61
N LYS A 215 5.19 -14.16 -11.32
CA LYS A 215 6.26 -14.05 -12.33
C LYS A 215 5.90 -13.09 -13.46
N ALA A 216 4.66 -13.14 -13.94
CA ALA A 216 4.20 -12.22 -14.98
C ALA A 216 4.23 -10.76 -14.50
N ALA A 217 3.91 -10.50 -13.23
CA ALA A 217 4.03 -9.17 -12.63
C ALA A 217 5.50 -8.74 -12.50
N GLU A 218 6.38 -9.60 -12.01
CA GLU A 218 7.82 -9.35 -11.89
C GLU A 218 8.47 -9.02 -13.24
N GLU A 219 8.09 -9.73 -14.31
CA GLU A 219 8.60 -9.42 -15.66
C GLU A 219 8.12 -8.06 -16.17
N ARG A 220 6.93 -7.60 -15.77
CA ARG A 220 6.48 -6.22 -16.05
C ARG A 220 7.30 -5.22 -15.25
N THR A 221 7.50 -5.46 -13.94
CA THR A 221 8.33 -4.61 -13.07
C THR A 221 9.70 -4.39 -13.68
N LYS A 222 10.37 -5.46 -14.12
CA LYS A 222 11.69 -5.38 -14.76
C LYS A 222 11.70 -4.51 -16.00
N LYS A 223 10.61 -4.48 -16.77
CA LYS A 223 10.52 -3.68 -18.00
C LYS A 223 10.17 -2.23 -17.74
N GLU A 224 9.32 -1.98 -16.72
CA GLU A 224 8.70 -0.68 -16.51
C GLU A 224 9.41 0.16 -15.46
N ASN A 225 10.16 -0.44 -14.55
CA ASN A 225 10.72 0.22 -13.38
C ASN A 225 12.24 0.21 -13.26
N LEU A 226 12.70 0.86 -12.19
CA LEU A 226 14.04 0.82 -11.63
C LEU A 226 14.31 -0.59 -11.09
N SER A 227 14.61 -1.57 -11.93
CA SER A 227 14.91 -2.91 -11.43
C SER A 227 16.37 -3.03 -11.00
N ILE A 228 16.66 -2.52 -9.82
CA ILE A 228 17.93 -2.79 -9.14
C ILE A 228 17.70 -3.96 -8.19
N PRO A 229 18.50 -5.02 -8.24
CA PRO A 229 18.41 -6.07 -7.25
C PRO A 229 18.62 -5.49 -5.85
N VAL A 230 17.68 -5.75 -4.95
CA VAL A 230 17.77 -5.26 -3.58
C VAL A 230 18.63 -6.23 -2.79
N ASN A 231 19.93 -5.95 -2.71
CA ASN A 231 20.87 -6.80 -1.99
C ASN A 231 21.10 -6.36 -0.52
N ASP A 232 20.66 -5.15 -0.15
CA ASP A 232 21.04 -4.51 1.12
C ASP A 232 19.88 -4.26 2.10
N SER A 233 18.68 -4.76 1.82
CA SER A 233 17.53 -4.51 2.70
C SER A 233 17.46 -5.37 3.96
N GLY A 234 18.39 -6.31 4.13
CA GLY A 234 18.29 -7.35 5.15
C GLY A 234 17.17 -8.38 4.90
N LEU A 235 16.34 -8.16 3.89
CA LEU A 235 15.25 -9.04 3.46
C LEU A 235 15.59 -9.68 2.11
N THR A 236 15.65 -11.00 2.09
CA THR A 236 15.87 -11.78 0.86
C THR A 236 14.67 -12.66 0.57
N VAL A 237 14.38 -12.89 -0.71
CA VAL A 237 13.34 -13.83 -1.12
C VAL A 237 13.71 -15.25 -0.65
N ASP A 238 12.77 -15.96 -0.04
CA ASP A 238 12.95 -17.35 0.34
C ASP A 238 12.91 -18.26 -0.89
N PRO A 239 14.04 -18.85 -1.32
CA PRO A 239 14.09 -19.71 -2.50
C PRO A 239 13.39 -21.06 -2.27
N GLY A 240 13.19 -21.43 -1.01
CA GLY A 240 12.51 -22.67 -0.60
C GLY A 240 11.00 -22.55 -0.60
N TYR A 241 10.45 -21.35 -0.53
CA TYR A 241 9.00 -21.14 -0.47
C TYR A 241 8.34 -21.38 -1.82
N LYS A 242 7.37 -22.29 -1.84
CA LYS A 242 6.61 -22.68 -3.04
C LYS A 242 5.13 -22.27 -2.97
N GLY A 243 4.79 -21.45 -1.98
CA GLY A 243 3.43 -20.95 -1.81
C GLY A 243 3.08 -19.76 -2.69
N LYS A 244 1.98 -19.12 -2.38
CA LYS A 244 1.47 -17.94 -3.09
C LYS A 244 2.32 -16.70 -2.82
N ALA A 245 2.35 -15.78 -3.77
CA ALA A 245 2.90 -14.44 -3.60
C ALA A 245 1.82 -13.48 -3.07
N LEU A 246 2.23 -12.39 -2.42
CA LEU A 246 1.34 -11.31 -2.03
C LEU A 246 1.32 -10.25 -3.13
N GLN A 247 0.15 -9.97 -3.68
CA GLN A 247 -0.08 -8.90 -4.64
C GLN A 247 -0.76 -7.73 -3.94
N LEU A 248 -0.23 -6.54 -4.14
CA LEU A 248 -0.86 -5.27 -3.86
C LEU A 248 -1.26 -4.62 -5.18
N GLU A 249 -2.51 -4.19 -5.28
CA GLU A 249 -3.00 -3.23 -6.28
C GLU A 249 -3.59 -2.05 -5.53
N PHE A 250 -3.37 -0.83 -5.99
CA PHE A 250 -3.94 0.34 -5.34
C PHE A 250 -4.34 1.41 -6.35
N THR A 251 -5.31 2.22 -5.95
CA THR A 251 -5.82 3.36 -6.72
C THR A 251 -5.65 4.63 -5.91
N VAL A 252 -5.22 5.68 -6.56
CA VAL A 252 -4.95 7.00 -5.97
C VAL A 252 -5.84 8.04 -6.62
N GLU A 253 -6.50 8.83 -5.81
CA GLU A 253 -7.33 9.96 -6.21
C GLU A 253 -6.88 11.21 -5.44
N ASP A 254 -6.75 12.32 -6.13
CA ASP A 254 -6.57 13.65 -5.54
C ASP A 254 -6.96 14.68 -6.60
N GLU A 255 -8.15 15.23 -6.47
CA GLU A 255 -8.68 16.20 -7.43
C GLU A 255 -7.88 17.51 -7.49
N GLY A 256 -7.06 17.81 -6.49
CA GLY A 256 -6.15 18.95 -6.49
C GLY A 256 -4.92 18.74 -7.37
N VAL A 257 -4.53 17.50 -7.64
CA VAL A 257 -3.27 17.11 -8.28
C VAL A 257 -3.49 16.38 -9.59
N PHE A 258 -4.43 15.44 -9.63
CA PHE A 258 -4.63 14.56 -10.77
C PHE A 258 -5.84 14.97 -11.61
N THR A 259 -5.76 14.71 -12.90
CA THR A 259 -6.86 14.90 -13.86
C THR A 259 -7.87 13.76 -13.79
N MET A 260 -7.44 12.60 -13.30
CA MET A 260 -8.22 11.37 -13.13
C MET A 260 -7.55 10.45 -12.11
N PRO A 261 -8.29 9.50 -11.52
CA PRO A 261 -7.69 8.44 -10.71
C PRO A 261 -6.67 7.64 -11.52
N TRP A 262 -5.62 7.19 -10.83
CA TRP A 262 -4.63 6.28 -11.42
C TRP A 262 -4.40 5.08 -10.51
N SER A 263 -3.94 4.00 -11.08
CA SER A 263 -3.67 2.77 -10.34
C SER A 263 -2.24 2.29 -10.52
N ALA A 264 -1.78 1.53 -9.55
CA ALA A 264 -0.48 0.87 -9.61
C ALA A 264 -0.53 -0.44 -8.83
N GLY A 265 0.54 -1.20 -8.91
CA GLY A 265 0.65 -2.44 -8.18
C GLY A 265 2.07 -2.74 -7.73
N MET A 266 2.18 -3.78 -6.92
CA MET A 266 3.45 -4.37 -6.49
C MET A 266 3.24 -5.86 -6.22
N ILE A 267 4.30 -6.63 -6.41
CA ILE A 267 4.33 -8.05 -6.08
C ILE A 267 5.39 -8.31 -5.03
N TYR A 268 5.04 -9.07 -4.02
CA TYR A 268 5.93 -9.46 -2.94
C TYR A 268 6.06 -10.98 -2.90
N ARG A 269 7.28 -11.45 -2.64
CA ARG A 269 7.61 -12.85 -2.37
C ARG A 269 7.80 -13.07 -0.88
N ARG A 270 7.67 -14.31 -0.44
CA ARG A 270 7.99 -14.66 0.93
C ARG A 270 9.44 -14.37 1.21
N ALA A 271 9.72 -13.67 2.32
CA ALA A 271 11.08 -13.41 2.76
C ALA A 271 11.61 -14.59 3.60
N SER A 272 12.92 -14.83 3.48
CA SER A 272 13.69 -15.64 4.41
C SER A 272 14.27 -14.75 5.52
N GLY A 273 14.45 -15.34 6.70
CA GLY A 273 15.04 -14.63 7.84
C GLY A 273 14.00 -13.88 8.69
N GLY A 274 14.51 -13.12 9.66
CA GLY A 274 13.72 -12.29 10.56
C GLY A 274 13.49 -10.89 10.03
N TRP A 275 12.70 -10.12 10.76
CA TRP A 275 12.53 -8.69 10.50
C TRP A 275 13.86 -7.97 10.78
N PRO A 276 14.41 -7.19 9.84
CA PRO A 276 15.68 -6.50 10.04
C PRO A 276 15.51 -5.36 11.04
N GLU A 277 16.53 -5.07 11.80
CA GLU A 277 16.63 -3.83 12.56
C GLU A 277 17.15 -2.72 11.65
N PHE A 278 16.55 -1.56 11.72
CA PHE A 278 16.92 -0.40 10.93
C PHE A 278 16.66 0.89 11.75
N ALA A 279 17.65 1.77 11.82
CA ALA A 279 17.52 3.03 12.54
C ALA A 279 17.98 4.19 11.64
N CYS A 280 17.03 4.85 11.01
CA CYS A 280 17.29 5.96 10.11
C CYS A 280 17.97 7.13 10.84
N SER A 281 17.60 7.38 12.09
CA SER A 281 18.14 8.48 12.90
C SER A 281 19.63 8.36 13.21
N GLU A 282 20.22 7.19 13.09
CA GLU A 282 21.67 7.01 13.25
C GLU A 282 22.48 7.62 12.11
N ASN A 283 21.86 7.90 10.97
CA ASN A 283 22.51 8.42 9.75
C ASN A 283 22.15 9.86 9.42
N THR A 284 21.76 10.67 10.42
CA THR A 284 21.35 12.07 10.24
C THR A 284 22.49 13.05 10.05
N HIS A 285 23.73 12.58 9.97
CA HIS A 285 24.92 13.44 9.88
C HIS A 285 25.26 13.88 8.46
N GLU A 286 24.81 13.14 7.46
CA GLU A 286 25.08 13.46 6.07
C GLU A 286 23.82 14.01 5.38
N TYR A 287 23.90 15.24 4.97
CA TYR A 287 22.95 15.83 4.06
C TYR A 287 23.43 15.72 2.62
N TYR A 288 22.51 16.04 1.74
CA TYR A 288 22.68 16.12 0.32
C TYR A 288 24.08 16.55 -0.11
N ALA A 289 24.64 15.86 -1.07
CA ALA A 289 25.95 16.16 -1.65
C ALA A 289 27.12 16.16 -0.63
N GLY A 290 27.06 15.30 0.38
CA GLY A 290 28.14 15.09 1.35
C GLY A 290 28.34 16.25 2.33
N LYS A 291 27.34 17.10 2.53
CA LYS A 291 27.38 18.12 3.58
C LYS A 291 26.89 17.53 4.90
N GLU A 292 27.63 17.81 5.96
CA GLU A 292 27.17 17.50 7.31
C GLU A 292 25.87 18.24 7.66
N SER A 293 25.04 17.59 8.43
CA SER A 293 23.81 18.14 8.96
C SER A 293 24.11 19.27 9.96
N ASP A 294 23.30 20.33 9.92
CA ASP A 294 23.25 21.37 10.93
C ASP A 294 22.58 20.93 12.24
N VAL A 295 22.47 19.64 12.50
CA VAL A 295 21.90 19.14 13.76
C VAL A 295 22.74 19.63 14.91
N PRO A 296 22.17 20.36 15.87
CA PRO A 296 22.90 20.83 17.04
C PRO A 296 23.52 19.64 17.80
N ARG A 297 24.82 19.75 18.07
CA ARG A 297 25.55 18.76 18.86
C ARG A 297 25.91 19.39 20.19
N ALA A 298 25.67 18.67 21.29
CA ALA A 298 26.23 19.04 22.57
C ALA A 298 27.71 18.65 22.62
N ASP A 299 28.59 19.56 23.05
CA ASP A 299 30.01 19.26 23.21
C ASP A 299 30.26 18.19 24.29
N LYS A 300 29.32 18.01 25.19
CA LYS A 300 29.34 17.01 26.24
C LYS A 300 27.91 16.43 26.46
N PRO A 301 27.80 15.12 26.77
CA PRO A 301 26.54 14.57 27.26
C PRO A 301 26.11 15.32 28.53
N ASP A 302 24.79 15.53 28.67
CA ASP A 302 24.20 16.24 29.83
C ASP A 302 23.50 15.26 30.79
N PHE A 303 23.82 13.93 30.68
CA PHE A 303 23.33 12.85 31.55
C PHE A 303 24.45 12.21 32.35
#